data_da7f4b43a28323fc834f5af21c26ed33
#
_entry.id   da7f4b43a28323fc834f5af21c26ed33
#
_cell.length_a   1.000
_cell.length_b   1.000
_cell.length_c   1.000
_cell.angle_alpha   90.00
_cell.angle_beta   90.00
_cell.angle_gamma   90.00
#
_symmetry.space_group_name_H-M   'P 1'
#
loop_
_entity.id
_entity.type
_entity.pdbx_description
1 polymer ?
#
loop_
_entity_poly.entity_id
_entity_poly.type
_entity_poly.pdbx_seq_one_letter_code
_entity_poly.pdbx_strand_id
1 'polypeptide(L)'
;MTVIAWDGTTLAADKRAISGGGICRTVKKIERFDNCLLAISGSWDVGVELREWFKKGAIVNAFPESARKDEATLLVVGHGGLATYASGPYPMSVEDTRYSTGSGRDFAEAAMYLGKTAREAVEVACVFQSDCGNGIDEIVL
;
A
#
# COMPACT_ATOMS: atom_id res chain seq x y z
N MET A 1 1.76 -6.75 7.82
CA MET A 1 0.94 -7.87 7.31
C MET A 1 0.39 -7.55 5.92
N THR A 2 1.26 -7.04 5.10
CA THR A 2 0.90 -6.58 3.76
C THR A 2 2.14 -6.54 2.90
N VAL A 3 1.99 -6.72 1.61
CA VAL A 3 2.96 -6.31 0.61
C VAL A 3 2.25 -5.54 -0.49
N ILE A 4 2.75 -4.36 -0.77
CA ILE A 4 2.29 -3.51 -1.85
C ILE A 4 3.53 -3.17 -2.68
N ALA A 5 3.43 -3.30 -4.00
CA ALA A 5 4.53 -3.02 -4.91
C ALA A 5 4.05 -2.16 -6.07
N TRP A 6 4.87 -1.18 -6.44
CA TRP A 6 4.70 -0.31 -7.60
C TRP A 6 5.94 -0.41 -8.48
N ASP A 7 5.78 -0.74 -9.76
CA ASP A 7 6.89 -0.94 -10.70
C ASP A 7 7.08 0.20 -11.71
N GLY A 8 6.33 1.27 -11.56
CA GLY A 8 6.33 2.40 -12.50
C GLY A 8 5.11 2.42 -13.42
N THR A 9 4.37 1.34 -13.51
CA THR A 9 3.16 1.23 -14.36
C THR A 9 2.00 0.52 -13.67
N THR A 10 2.29 -0.46 -12.82
CA THR A 10 1.31 -1.32 -12.17
C THR A 10 1.48 -1.30 -10.65
N LEU A 11 0.37 -1.17 -9.96
CA LEU A 11 0.29 -1.33 -8.50
C LEU A 11 -0.27 -2.71 -8.20
N ALA A 12 0.43 -3.48 -7.38
CA ALA A 12 0.01 -4.81 -6.95
C ALA A 12 0.04 -4.92 -5.44
N ALA A 13 -0.83 -5.75 -4.89
CA ALA A 13 -0.87 -6.03 -3.45
C ALA A 13 -1.37 -7.44 -3.19
N ASP A 14 -0.92 -8.04 -2.09
CA ASP A 14 -1.53 -9.27 -1.59
C ASP A 14 -2.92 -8.98 -1.00
N LYS A 15 -3.64 -10.04 -0.68
CA LYS A 15 -5.04 -9.92 -0.23
C LYS A 15 -5.26 -10.46 1.18
N ARG A 16 -4.21 -10.85 1.89
CA ARG A 16 -4.34 -11.44 3.22
C ARG A 16 -4.48 -10.36 4.30
N ALA A 17 -5.54 -10.47 5.08
CA ALA A 17 -5.70 -9.80 6.36
C ALA A 17 -5.82 -10.86 7.45
N ILE A 18 -5.10 -10.67 8.56
CA ILE A 18 -5.12 -11.58 9.70
C ILE A 18 -5.89 -10.89 10.81
N SER A 19 -7.02 -11.50 11.21
CA SER A 19 -7.81 -11.04 12.35
C SER A 19 -7.31 -11.64 13.66
N GLY A 20 -7.79 -11.12 14.77
CA GLY A 20 -7.54 -11.71 16.08
C GLY A 20 -7.86 -13.20 16.08
N GLY A 21 -7.00 -14.00 16.70
CA GLY A 21 -7.14 -15.45 16.68
C GLY A 21 -6.52 -16.17 15.48
N GLY A 22 -5.86 -15.44 14.58
CA GLY A 22 -5.09 -16.01 13.48
C GLY A 22 -5.89 -16.45 12.26
N ILE A 23 -7.17 -16.09 12.17
CA ILE A 23 -7.99 -16.41 11.01
C ILE A 23 -7.63 -15.45 9.86
N CYS A 24 -7.22 -16.02 8.72
CA CYS A 24 -6.94 -15.25 7.53
C CYS A 24 -8.23 -14.91 6.76
N ARG A 25 -8.31 -13.67 6.30
CA ARG A 25 -9.40 -13.20 5.42
C ARG A 25 -8.82 -12.63 4.15
N THR A 26 -9.61 -12.66 3.10
CA THR A 26 -9.26 -12.07 1.81
C THR A 26 -9.90 -10.70 1.70
N VAL A 27 -9.07 -9.66 1.56
CA VAL A 27 -9.51 -8.27 1.51
C VAL A 27 -8.89 -7.54 0.33
N LYS A 28 -9.44 -6.40 -0.01
CA LYS A 28 -8.92 -5.52 -1.06
C LYS A 28 -8.13 -4.38 -0.42
N LYS A 29 -6.85 -4.26 -0.77
CA LYS A 29 -5.92 -3.27 -0.18
C LYS A 29 -5.62 -2.10 -1.10
N ILE A 30 -5.95 -2.22 -2.38
CA ILE A 30 -5.67 -1.21 -3.40
C ILE A 30 -6.94 -0.87 -4.17
N GLU A 31 -7.03 0.37 -4.63
CA GLU A 31 -8.15 0.82 -5.45
C GLU A 31 -7.75 1.97 -6.36
N ARG A 32 -8.58 2.20 -7.39
CA ARG A 32 -8.50 3.42 -8.21
C ARG A 32 -9.41 4.48 -7.61
N PHE A 33 -8.90 5.70 -7.54
CA PHE A 33 -9.69 6.88 -7.17
C PHE A 33 -9.30 8.04 -8.09
N ASP A 34 -10.26 8.52 -8.88
CA ASP A 34 -10.02 9.53 -9.91
C ASP A 34 -8.84 9.14 -10.82
N ASN A 35 -7.81 9.97 -10.87
CA ASN A 35 -6.61 9.80 -11.70
C ASN A 35 -5.47 9.09 -10.98
N CYS A 36 -5.71 8.54 -9.80
CA CYS A 36 -4.66 7.92 -9.02
C CYS A 36 -5.04 6.52 -8.51
N LEU A 37 -4.03 5.80 -8.04
CA LEU A 37 -4.18 4.53 -7.37
C LEU A 37 -3.85 4.71 -5.90
N LEU A 38 -4.63 4.11 -5.04
CA LEU A 38 -4.48 4.18 -3.58
C LEU A 38 -4.19 2.79 -3.02
N ALA A 39 -3.28 2.74 -2.05
CA ALA A 39 -3.00 1.51 -1.30
C ALA A 39 -2.82 1.84 0.18
N ILE A 40 -3.31 0.96 1.04
CA ILE A 40 -3.16 1.09 2.49
C ILE A 40 -2.35 -0.07 3.06
N SER A 41 -1.49 0.23 4.02
CA SER A 41 -0.74 -0.77 4.79
C SER A 41 -0.74 -0.39 6.27
N GLY A 42 -0.53 -1.36 7.14
CA GLY A 42 -0.60 -1.18 8.58
C GLY A 42 -1.98 -1.46 9.15
N SER A 43 -2.37 -0.71 10.17
CA SER A 43 -3.69 -0.84 10.79
C SER A 43 -4.80 -0.60 9.76
N TRP A 44 -5.73 -1.55 9.65
CA TRP A 44 -6.83 -1.45 8.68
C TRP A 44 -7.69 -0.21 8.91
N ASP A 45 -8.14 -0.02 10.14
CA ASP A 45 -9.04 1.09 10.48
C ASP A 45 -8.39 2.44 10.22
N VAL A 46 -7.16 2.60 10.66
CA VAL A 46 -6.39 3.84 10.45
C VAL A 46 -6.09 4.05 8.97
N GLY A 47 -5.76 3.00 8.25
CA GLY A 47 -5.54 3.06 6.80
C GLY A 47 -6.78 3.51 6.04
N VAL A 48 -7.95 2.99 6.42
CA VAL A 48 -9.24 3.41 5.84
C VAL A 48 -9.52 4.88 6.15
N GLU A 49 -9.27 5.33 7.38
CA GLU A 49 -9.46 6.75 7.75
C GLU A 49 -8.54 7.67 6.93
N LEU A 50 -7.27 7.29 6.72
CA LEU A 50 -6.36 8.03 5.85
C LEU A 50 -6.86 8.09 4.41
N ARG A 51 -7.32 6.97 3.88
CA ARG A 51 -7.84 6.88 2.53
C ARG A 51 -9.06 7.77 2.34
N GLU A 52 -10.02 7.69 3.25
CA GLU A 52 -11.24 8.50 3.18
C GLU A 52 -10.94 10.00 3.36
N TRP A 53 -9.99 10.34 4.24
CA TRP A 53 -9.49 11.71 4.37
C TRP A 53 -8.89 12.21 3.05
N PHE A 54 -8.06 11.42 2.40
CA PHE A 54 -7.48 11.76 1.09
C PHE A 54 -8.58 11.98 0.03
N LYS A 55 -9.56 11.09 -0.03
CA LYS A 55 -10.66 11.18 -0.99
C LYS A 55 -11.50 12.45 -0.80
N LYS A 56 -11.55 12.98 0.41
CA LYS A 56 -12.25 14.22 0.73
C LYS A 56 -11.44 15.48 0.46
N GLY A 57 -10.27 15.36 -0.17
CA GLY A 57 -9.43 16.48 -0.59
C GLY A 57 -8.17 16.70 0.23
N ALA A 58 -7.81 15.78 1.11
CA ALA A 58 -6.59 15.85 1.92
C ALA A 58 -6.43 17.18 2.66
N ILE A 59 -7.48 17.64 3.30
CA ILE A 59 -7.50 18.94 4.00
C ILE A 59 -6.67 18.83 5.28
N VAL A 60 -5.64 19.68 5.40
CA VAL A 60 -4.66 19.63 6.50
C VAL A 60 -5.33 19.61 7.88
N ASN A 61 -6.30 20.49 8.11
CA ASN A 61 -6.96 20.60 9.40
C ASN A 61 -7.95 19.46 9.70
N ALA A 62 -8.23 18.60 8.72
CA ALA A 62 -9.12 17.45 8.85
C ALA A 62 -8.36 16.12 8.92
N PHE A 63 -7.04 16.15 9.07
CA PHE A 63 -6.23 14.95 9.17
C PHE A 63 -6.67 14.08 10.36
N PRO A 64 -6.87 12.76 10.15
CA PRO A 64 -7.36 11.89 11.23
C PRO A 64 -6.41 11.85 12.42
N GLU A 65 -6.93 12.09 13.61
CA GLU A 65 -6.15 12.06 14.84
C GLU A 65 -5.56 10.65 15.10
N SER A 66 -6.31 9.60 14.76
CA SER A 66 -5.86 8.20 14.87
C SER A 66 -4.60 7.93 14.05
N ALA A 67 -4.44 8.58 12.91
CA ALA A 67 -3.31 8.38 12.02
C ALA A 67 -2.00 8.99 12.55
N ARG A 68 -2.07 9.90 13.53
CA ARG A 68 -0.88 10.55 14.09
C ARG A 68 0.02 9.61 14.88
N LYS A 69 -0.46 8.43 15.21
CA LYS A 69 0.31 7.39 15.91
C LYS A 69 1.20 6.55 15.00
N ASP A 70 1.23 6.85 13.71
CA ASP A 70 2.05 6.15 12.71
C ASP A 70 1.76 4.65 12.62
N GLU A 71 0.49 4.29 12.70
CA GLU A 71 0.05 2.88 12.66
C GLU A 71 -0.36 2.42 11.26
N ALA A 72 -0.43 3.33 10.30
CA ALA A 72 -0.79 3.01 8.92
C ALA A 72 -0.13 3.97 7.95
N THR A 73 -0.05 3.55 6.69
CA THR A 73 0.45 4.36 5.59
C THR A 73 -0.53 4.28 4.42
N LEU A 74 -0.79 5.43 3.83
CA LEU A 74 -1.50 5.55 2.55
C LEU A 74 -0.49 5.84 1.46
N LEU A 75 -0.43 4.98 0.45
CA LEU A 75 0.33 5.20 -0.77
C LEU A 75 -0.59 5.77 -1.84
N VAL A 76 -0.16 6.86 -2.46
CA VAL A 76 -0.87 7.51 -3.57
C VAL A 76 0.02 7.51 -4.79
N VAL A 77 -0.43 6.88 -5.87
CA VAL A 77 0.29 6.83 -7.14
C VAL A 77 -0.54 7.50 -8.22
N GLY A 78 0.04 8.48 -8.88
CA GLY A 78 -0.59 9.20 -9.99
C GLY A 78 0.40 9.50 -11.10
N HIS A 79 -0.07 10.09 -12.19
CA HIS A 79 0.79 10.47 -13.31
C HIS A 79 1.84 11.51 -12.91
N GLY A 80 1.60 12.26 -11.85
CA GLY A 80 2.55 13.23 -11.31
C GLY A 80 3.58 12.66 -10.35
N GLY A 81 3.53 11.36 -10.05
CA GLY A 81 4.47 10.70 -9.16
C GLY A 81 3.82 9.89 -8.06
N LEU A 82 4.62 9.55 -7.07
CA LEU A 82 4.28 8.68 -5.96
C LEU A 82 4.48 9.44 -4.65
N ALA A 83 3.53 9.34 -3.75
CA ALA A 83 3.60 9.98 -2.44
C ALA A 83 3.02 9.08 -1.36
N THR A 84 3.50 9.26 -0.12
CA THR A 84 2.97 8.54 1.03
C THR A 84 2.51 9.51 2.10
N TYR A 85 1.41 9.17 2.75
CA TYR A 85 0.94 9.81 3.98
C TYR A 85 1.02 8.81 5.12
N ALA A 86 1.57 9.24 6.24
CA ALA A 86 1.70 8.40 7.43
C ALA A 86 1.12 9.12 8.65
N SER A 87 1.96 9.77 9.43
CA SER A 87 1.56 10.37 10.72
C SER A 87 1.17 11.85 10.66
N GLY A 88 1.10 12.42 9.47
CA GLY A 88 0.74 13.81 9.28
C GLY A 88 0.13 14.10 7.91
N PRO A 89 -0.44 15.32 7.75
CA PRO A 89 -1.17 15.68 6.54
C PRO A 89 -0.30 16.09 5.35
N TYR A 90 1.02 16.02 5.50
CA TYR A 90 1.97 16.40 4.46
C TYR A 90 2.58 15.15 3.84
N PRO A 91 2.45 14.97 2.52
CA PRO A 91 2.95 13.76 1.88
C PRO A 91 4.47 13.78 1.76
N MET A 92 5.06 12.60 1.87
CA MET A 92 6.43 12.39 1.44
C MET A 92 6.42 12.03 -0.04
N SER A 93 6.95 12.91 -0.89
CA SER A 93 7.10 12.63 -2.32
C SER A 93 8.29 11.69 -2.51
N VAL A 94 8.05 10.59 -3.21
CA VAL A 94 9.08 9.59 -3.51
C VAL A 94 9.49 9.72 -4.98
N GLU A 95 10.77 9.93 -5.23
CA GLU A 95 11.32 10.13 -6.58
C GLU A 95 11.66 8.81 -7.27
N ASP A 96 11.71 7.71 -6.52
CA ASP A 96 12.00 6.40 -7.08
C ASP A 96 10.90 5.94 -8.04
N THR A 97 11.31 5.26 -9.11
CA THR A 97 10.38 4.71 -10.09
C THR A 97 9.72 3.42 -9.64
N ARG A 98 10.28 2.79 -8.61
CA ARG A 98 9.75 1.57 -7.99
C ARG A 98 9.66 1.78 -6.49
N TYR A 99 8.66 1.16 -5.89
CA TYR A 99 8.43 1.34 -4.45
C TYR A 99 7.66 0.15 -3.89
N SER A 100 8.00 -0.28 -2.70
CA SER A 100 7.16 -1.22 -1.98
C SER A 100 7.03 -0.85 -0.51
N THR A 101 5.97 -1.34 0.12
CA THR A 101 5.67 -1.10 1.53
C THR A 101 4.96 -2.31 2.14
N GLY A 102 4.91 -2.32 3.47
CA GLY A 102 4.33 -3.43 4.22
C GLY A 102 5.39 -4.42 4.70
N SER A 103 4.95 -5.47 5.39
CA SER A 103 5.86 -6.48 5.98
C SER A 103 6.63 -7.27 4.93
N GLY A 104 6.09 -7.41 3.73
CA GLY A 104 6.76 -8.10 2.61
C GLY A 104 7.62 -7.21 1.72
N ARG A 105 7.81 -5.94 2.07
CA ARG A 105 8.46 -4.95 1.21
C ARG A 105 9.89 -5.33 0.79
N ASP A 106 10.67 -5.91 1.69
CA ASP A 106 12.08 -6.20 1.41
C ASP A 106 12.21 -7.24 0.27
N PHE A 107 11.33 -8.24 0.27
CA PHE A 107 11.29 -9.24 -0.79
C PHE A 107 10.82 -8.63 -2.12
N ALA A 108 9.81 -7.78 -2.07
CA ALA A 108 9.28 -7.11 -3.26
C ALA A 108 10.29 -6.13 -3.86
N GLU A 109 10.97 -5.34 -3.04
CA GLU A 109 12.03 -4.43 -3.50
C GLU A 109 13.16 -5.20 -4.19
N ALA A 110 13.63 -6.27 -3.56
CA ALA A 110 14.69 -7.10 -4.14
C ALA A 110 14.26 -7.72 -5.48
N ALA A 111 13.03 -8.22 -5.57
CA ALA A 111 12.48 -8.78 -6.79
C ALA A 111 12.42 -7.74 -7.92
N MET A 112 11.89 -6.54 -7.62
CA MET A 112 11.81 -5.45 -8.61
C MET A 112 13.19 -4.94 -9.02
N TYR A 113 14.15 -4.89 -8.10
CA TYR A 113 15.55 -4.57 -8.40
C TYR A 113 16.13 -5.55 -9.45
N LEU A 114 15.74 -6.82 -9.38
CA LEU A 114 16.15 -7.86 -10.34
C LEU A 114 15.30 -7.85 -11.61
N GLY A 115 14.45 -6.88 -11.82
CA GLY A 115 13.68 -6.69 -13.04
C GLY A 115 12.30 -7.34 -13.06
N LYS A 116 11.79 -7.78 -11.92
CA LYS A 116 10.44 -8.35 -11.82
C LYS A 116 9.37 -7.26 -11.84
N THR A 117 8.18 -7.63 -12.32
CA THR A 117 7.01 -6.75 -12.26
C THR A 117 6.48 -6.62 -10.83
N ALA A 118 5.60 -5.65 -10.60
CA ALA A 118 4.96 -5.48 -9.29
C ALA A 118 4.22 -6.76 -8.87
N ARG A 119 3.48 -7.38 -9.77
CA ARG A 119 2.78 -8.65 -9.49
C ARG A 119 3.76 -9.75 -9.10
N GLU A 120 4.81 -9.96 -9.89
CA GLU A 120 5.83 -10.97 -9.60
C GLU A 120 6.52 -10.68 -8.26
N ALA A 121 6.77 -9.42 -7.95
CA ALA A 121 7.37 -9.01 -6.69
C ALA A 121 6.47 -9.36 -5.49
N VAL A 122 5.17 -9.15 -5.62
CA VAL A 122 4.19 -9.56 -4.60
C VAL A 122 4.15 -11.09 -4.48
N GLU A 123 4.23 -11.82 -5.59
CA GLU A 123 4.31 -13.30 -5.57
C GLU A 123 5.52 -13.77 -4.77
N VAL A 124 6.70 -13.18 -5.00
CA VAL A 124 7.92 -13.51 -4.25
C VAL A 124 7.72 -13.25 -2.75
N ALA A 125 7.17 -12.10 -2.39
CA ALA A 125 6.91 -11.78 -0.99
C ALA A 125 5.94 -12.78 -0.34
N CYS A 126 4.92 -13.22 -1.07
CA CYS A 126 3.97 -14.21 -0.55
C CYS A 126 4.59 -15.60 -0.32
N VAL A 127 5.69 -15.93 -1.01
CA VAL A 127 6.41 -17.18 -0.76
C VAL A 127 7.16 -17.15 0.57
N PHE A 128 7.79 -16.02 0.90
CA PHE A 128 8.70 -15.92 2.03
C PHE A 128 8.10 -15.28 3.28
N GLN A 129 7.07 -14.44 3.11
CA GLN A 129 6.43 -13.73 4.21
C GLN A 129 5.07 -14.34 4.52
N SER A 130 4.96 -15.03 5.65
CA SER A 130 3.74 -15.75 6.04
C SER A 130 2.51 -14.84 6.21
N ASP A 131 2.74 -13.55 6.50
CA ASP A 131 1.66 -12.56 6.66
C ASP A 131 1.04 -12.14 5.33
N CYS A 132 1.65 -12.48 4.21
CA CYS A 132 1.21 -12.12 2.87
C CYS A 132 0.63 -13.33 2.13
N GLY A 133 -0.41 -13.14 1.37
CA GLY A 133 -1.06 -14.20 0.61
C GLY A 133 -2.50 -13.92 0.24
N ASN A 134 -3.29 -14.98 0.10
CA ASN A 134 -4.72 -14.96 -0.26
C ASN A 134 -5.02 -14.40 -1.65
N GLY A 135 -4.05 -14.43 -2.56
CA GLY A 135 -4.19 -13.90 -3.91
C GLY A 135 -3.57 -12.51 -4.05
N ILE A 136 -3.64 -11.98 -5.26
CA ILE A 136 -3.02 -10.71 -5.64
C ILE A 136 -4.01 -9.88 -6.45
N ASP A 137 -4.18 -8.63 -6.06
CA ASP A 137 -4.81 -7.61 -6.89
C ASP A 137 -3.75 -6.81 -7.62
N GLU A 138 -4.03 -6.42 -8.86
CA GLU A 138 -3.18 -5.50 -9.62
C GLU A 138 -4.01 -4.49 -10.39
N ILE A 139 -3.53 -3.26 -10.47
CA ILE A 139 -4.18 -2.17 -11.20
C ILE A 139 -3.10 -1.43 -11.98
N VAL A 140 -3.32 -1.26 -13.28
CA VAL A 140 -2.46 -0.43 -14.14
C VAL A 140 -2.91 1.02 -14.02
N LEU A 141 -1.97 1.95 -13.86
CA LEU A 141 -2.27 3.39 -13.80
C LEU A 141 -2.79 3.94 -15.14
#